data_4ae73f9d4ace4be08d95d86bc4dfef67
#
_entry.id   4ae73f9d4ace4be08d95d86bc4dfef67
#
_cell.length_a   1.000
_cell.length_b   1.000
_cell.length_c   1.000
_cell.angle_alpha   90.00
_cell.angle_beta   90.00
_cell.angle_gamma   90.00
#
_symmetry.space_group_name_H-M   'P 1'
#
loop_
_entity.id
_entity.type
_entity.pdbx_description
1 polymer ?
#
loop_
_entity_poly.entity_id
_entity_poly.type
_entity_poly.pdbx_seq_one_letter_code
_entity_poly.pdbx_strand_id
1 'polypeptide(L)'
;MELNIAKPGNGAAAGTIQVSDVAFAREFNEDLVHQVVTAYLAGARQGTRAQKTRSEVSGGGKKPWRQKGTGRARAGTIRSPIWTGGGVTFAAKPQDHSQKVNRKMYRA
;
A
#
# COMPACT_ATOMS: atom_id res chain seq x y z
N MET A 1 -7.96 21.84 -31.48
CA MET A 1 -7.28 20.65 -32.06
C MET A 1 -8.32 19.72 -32.70
N GLU A 2 -7.93 18.95 -33.70
CA GLU A 2 -8.81 18.02 -34.42
C GLU A 2 -8.49 16.59 -34.03
N LEU A 3 -9.50 15.81 -33.67
CA LEU A 3 -9.35 14.40 -33.30
C LEU A 3 -10.12 13.51 -34.29
N ASN A 4 -9.51 12.39 -34.65
CA ASN A 4 -10.13 11.39 -35.50
C ASN A 4 -11.02 10.46 -34.68
N ILE A 5 -12.24 10.23 -35.15
CA ILE A 5 -13.16 9.26 -34.55
C ILE A 5 -12.88 7.89 -35.17
N ALA A 6 -12.44 6.93 -34.37
CA ALA A 6 -12.20 5.55 -34.83
C ALA A 6 -13.51 4.75 -34.90
N LYS A 7 -13.71 3.96 -35.94
CA LYS A 7 -14.79 2.96 -36.01
C LYS A 7 -14.42 1.73 -35.16
N PRO A 8 -15.37 1.17 -34.40
CA PRO A 8 -15.16 -0.10 -33.72
C PRO A 8 -14.84 -1.20 -34.73
N GLY A 9 -13.68 -1.84 -34.63
CA GLY A 9 -13.28 -3.02 -35.37
C GLY A 9 -12.23 -2.85 -36.49
N ASN A 10 -12.11 -1.72 -37.17
CA ASN A 10 -11.19 -1.60 -38.30
C ASN A 10 -10.18 -0.45 -38.27
N GLY A 11 -10.16 0.35 -37.20
CA GLY A 11 -9.20 1.47 -37.05
C GLY A 11 -9.34 2.58 -38.11
N ALA A 12 -10.28 2.46 -39.07
CA ALA A 12 -10.53 3.49 -40.08
C ALA A 12 -11.24 4.70 -39.42
N ALA A 13 -10.82 5.91 -39.81
CA ALA A 13 -11.46 7.14 -39.32
C ALA A 13 -12.92 7.20 -39.80
N ALA A 14 -13.85 7.42 -38.86
CA ALA A 14 -15.26 7.61 -39.13
C ALA A 14 -15.62 9.08 -39.42
N GLY A 15 -14.72 9.99 -39.08
CA GLY A 15 -14.86 11.43 -39.16
C GLY A 15 -13.88 12.14 -38.26
N THR A 16 -13.96 13.45 -38.20
CA THR A 16 -13.17 14.31 -37.30
C THR A 16 -14.07 15.14 -36.43
N ILE A 17 -13.59 15.44 -35.21
CA ILE A 17 -14.27 16.32 -34.27
C ILE A 17 -13.32 17.42 -33.84
N GLN A 18 -13.82 18.66 -33.79
CA GLN A 18 -13.09 19.80 -33.26
C GLN A 18 -13.23 19.84 -31.73
N VAL A 19 -12.12 19.86 -31.03
CA VAL A 19 -12.09 19.92 -29.55
C VAL A 19 -11.26 21.11 -29.07
N SER A 20 -11.53 21.56 -27.84
CA SER A 20 -10.81 22.67 -27.24
C SER A 20 -9.34 22.33 -26.98
N ASP A 21 -8.42 23.16 -27.46
CA ASP A 21 -6.98 22.99 -27.23
C ASP A 21 -6.61 23.16 -25.76
N VAL A 22 -7.34 24.00 -25.03
CA VAL A 22 -7.11 24.21 -23.58
C VAL A 22 -7.32 22.93 -22.77
N ALA A 23 -8.27 22.09 -23.19
CA ALA A 23 -8.60 20.85 -22.48
C ALA A 23 -7.82 19.62 -22.99
N PHE A 24 -7.56 19.55 -24.31
CA PHE A 24 -7.07 18.33 -24.94
C PHE A 24 -5.66 18.42 -25.54
N ALA A 25 -5.10 19.62 -25.74
CA ALA A 25 -3.75 19.83 -26.23
C ALA A 25 -2.74 20.17 -25.11
N ARG A 26 -2.98 19.65 -23.91
CA ARG A 26 -2.12 19.85 -22.77
C ARG A 26 -0.80 19.09 -22.94
N GLU A 27 0.30 19.72 -22.59
CA GLU A 27 1.62 19.10 -22.60
C GLU A 27 1.65 17.92 -21.61
N PHE A 28 2.17 16.77 -22.05
CA PHE A 28 2.24 15.57 -21.21
C PHE A 28 3.29 15.74 -20.10
N ASN A 29 2.89 15.61 -18.86
CA ASN A 29 3.76 15.64 -17.69
C ASN A 29 3.80 14.24 -17.06
N GLU A 30 4.85 13.48 -17.37
CA GLU A 30 5.03 12.10 -16.93
C GLU A 30 5.09 11.98 -15.40
N ASP A 31 5.84 12.86 -14.75
CA ASP A 31 6.00 12.83 -13.28
C ASP A 31 4.68 13.06 -12.56
N LEU A 32 3.88 13.99 -13.06
CA LEU A 32 2.56 14.28 -12.49
C LEU A 32 1.61 13.08 -12.65
N VAL A 33 1.57 12.50 -13.84
CA VAL A 33 0.73 11.31 -14.12
C VAL A 33 1.18 10.14 -13.25
N HIS A 34 2.47 9.87 -13.18
CA HIS A 34 3.02 8.81 -12.34
C HIS A 34 2.66 8.99 -10.87
N GLN A 35 2.79 10.20 -10.33
CA GLN A 35 2.44 10.50 -8.94
C GLN A 35 0.95 10.27 -8.66
N VAL A 36 0.06 10.72 -9.54
CA VAL A 36 -1.39 10.54 -9.39
C VAL A 36 -1.79 9.07 -9.49
N VAL A 37 -1.23 8.33 -10.45
CA VAL A 37 -1.49 6.89 -10.63
C VAL A 37 -1.00 6.10 -9.42
N THR A 38 0.20 6.41 -8.90
CA THR A 38 0.73 5.77 -7.70
C THR A 38 -0.16 6.02 -6.48
N ALA A 39 -0.64 7.24 -6.30
CA ALA A 39 -1.57 7.59 -5.22
C ALA A 39 -2.92 6.84 -5.35
N TYR A 40 -3.44 6.75 -6.58
CA TYR A 40 -4.67 6.01 -6.88
C TYR A 40 -4.54 4.51 -6.55
N LEU A 41 -3.46 3.87 -7.01
CA LEU A 41 -3.20 2.45 -6.74
C LEU A 41 -2.95 2.19 -5.24
N ALA A 42 -2.25 3.10 -4.55
CA ALA A 42 -2.06 3.02 -3.10
C ALA A 42 -3.39 3.09 -2.34
N GLY A 43 -4.31 3.97 -2.75
CA GLY A 43 -5.63 4.10 -2.15
C GLY A 43 -6.54 2.87 -2.33
N ALA A 44 -6.33 2.09 -3.38
CA ALA A 44 -7.07 0.84 -3.63
C ALA A 44 -6.66 -0.31 -2.69
N ARG A 45 -5.54 -0.19 -1.95
CA ARG A 45 -5.06 -1.23 -1.05
C ARG A 45 -5.90 -1.29 0.21
N GLN A 46 -6.45 -2.46 0.55
CA GLN A 46 -7.26 -2.66 1.77
C GLN A 46 -6.47 -2.45 3.08
N GLY A 47 -5.17 -2.75 3.09
CA GLY A 47 -4.32 -2.58 4.26
C GLY A 47 -4.71 -3.39 5.50
N THR A 48 -5.46 -4.48 5.36
CA THR A 48 -6.02 -5.27 6.48
C THR A 48 -5.04 -6.26 7.11
N ARG A 49 -3.80 -6.30 6.66
CA ARG A 49 -2.80 -7.22 7.19
C ARG A 49 -2.53 -6.93 8.66
N ALA A 50 -2.69 -7.96 9.52
CA ALA A 50 -2.44 -7.87 10.94
C ALA A 50 -1.65 -9.08 11.45
N GLN A 51 -0.73 -8.84 12.37
CA GLN A 51 0.03 -9.84 13.10
C GLN A 51 0.07 -9.47 14.57
N LYS A 52 0.18 -10.48 15.44
CA LYS A 52 0.26 -10.27 16.89
C LYS A 52 1.70 -10.06 17.35
N THR A 53 1.94 -9.01 18.11
CA THR A 53 3.17 -8.80 18.87
C THR A 53 3.22 -9.78 20.05
N ARG A 54 4.38 -9.89 20.71
CA ARG A 54 4.52 -10.74 21.90
C ARG A 54 3.54 -10.40 23.04
N SER A 55 3.11 -9.16 23.11
CA SER A 55 2.16 -8.68 24.13
C SER A 55 0.71 -9.08 23.82
N GLU A 56 0.40 -9.27 22.56
CA GLU A 56 -0.94 -9.61 22.08
C GLU A 56 -1.18 -11.12 21.94
N VAL A 57 -0.11 -11.91 21.96
CA VAL A 57 -0.21 -13.38 21.94
C VAL A 57 -0.61 -13.87 23.32
N SER A 58 -1.63 -14.71 23.38
CA SER A 58 -2.13 -15.30 24.64
C SER A 58 -1.06 -16.13 25.33
N GLY A 59 -0.96 -16.01 26.66
CA GLY A 59 -0.03 -16.75 27.51
C GLY A 59 1.25 -15.98 27.84
N GLY A 60 2.20 -16.64 28.52
CA GLY A 60 3.53 -16.10 28.80
C GLY A 60 3.65 -15.20 30.01
N GLY A 61 2.64 -15.09 30.88
CA GLY A 61 2.68 -14.26 32.09
C GLY A 61 3.68 -14.73 33.15
N LYS A 62 4.19 -15.96 33.04
CA LYS A 62 5.15 -16.54 33.98
C LYS A 62 6.52 -16.68 33.34
N LYS A 63 7.60 -16.35 34.10
CA LYS A 63 8.99 -16.60 33.66
C LYS A 63 9.23 -18.12 33.58
N PRO A 64 9.72 -18.67 32.42
CA PRO A 64 9.86 -20.10 32.23
C PRO A 64 10.78 -20.78 33.24
N TRP A 65 11.88 -20.13 33.62
CA TRP A 65 12.85 -20.60 34.61
C TRP A 65 13.59 -19.42 35.25
N ARG A 66 14.29 -19.72 36.32
CA ARG A 66 15.09 -18.71 37.07
C ARG A 66 16.21 -18.13 36.18
N GLN A 67 16.64 -16.91 36.53
CA GLN A 67 17.60 -16.12 35.73
C GLN A 67 18.98 -16.77 35.58
N LYS A 68 19.44 -17.53 36.60
CA LYS A 68 20.76 -18.18 36.62
C LYS A 68 20.64 -19.58 37.21
N GLY A 69 21.66 -20.44 36.99
CA GLY A 69 21.78 -21.76 37.62
C GLY A 69 20.93 -22.86 36.95
N THR A 70 20.48 -22.69 35.72
CA THR A 70 19.73 -23.73 34.95
C THR A 70 20.51 -24.30 33.78
N GLY A 71 21.68 -23.75 33.43
CA GLY A 71 22.43 -24.12 32.22
C GLY A 71 21.75 -23.76 30.90
N ARG A 72 20.59 -23.09 30.94
CA ARG A 72 19.80 -22.67 29.75
C ARG A 72 19.99 -21.19 29.46
N ALA A 73 19.73 -20.82 28.19
CA ALA A 73 19.66 -19.41 27.83
C ALA A 73 18.58 -18.67 28.64
N ARG A 74 18.84 -17.42 28.97
CA ARG A 74 17.90 -16.59 29.73
C ARG A 74 16.62 -16.35 28.94
N ALA A 75 15.46 -16.57 29.55
CA ALA A 75 14.17 -16.33 28.93
C ALA A 75 13.22 -15.60 29.92
N GLY A 76 12.56 -14.56 29.45
CA GLY A 76 11.58 -13.80 30.24
C GLY A 76 10.14 -14.25 29.99
N THR A 77 9.87 -14.77 28.80
CA THR A 77 8.53 -15.22 28.41
C THR A 77 8.65 -16.30 27.31
N ILE A 78 7.68 -17.20 27.28
CA ILE A 78 7.53 -18.20 26.19
C ILE A 78 6.93 -17.58 24.90
N ARG A 79 6.48 -16.32 24.95
CA ARG A 79 5.90 -15.61 23.81
C ARG A 79 6.89 -14.66 23.11
N SER A 80 8.17 -14.77 23.45
CA SER A 80 9.24 -14.09 22.72
C SER A 80 9.25 -14.47 21.24
N PRO A 81 9.63 -13.56 20.32
CA PRO A 81 9.70 -13.85 18.88
C PRO A 81 10.61 -15.00 18.49
N ILE A 82 11.59 -15.36 19.32
CA ILE A 82 12.50 -16.48 19.10
C ILE A 82 11.89 -17.84 19.48
N TRP A 83 10.69 -17.86 20.07
CA TRP A 83 10.00 -19.07 20.47
C TRP A 83 8.93 -19.47 19.46
N THR A 84 8.78 -20.77 19.23
CA THR A 84 7.66 -21.29 18.44
C THR A 84 6.33 -20.92 19.11
N GLY A 85 5.43 -20.30 18.36
CA GLY A 85 4.17 -19.77 18.92
C GLY A 85 4.31 -18.48 19.70
N GLY A 86 5.47 -17.80 19.63
CA GLY A 86 5.65 -16.43 20.12
C GLY A 86 5.13 -15.38 19.15
N GLY A 87 5.16 -14.12 19.57
CA GLY A 87 4.75 -12.97 18.75
C GLY A 87 5.78 -12.60 17.69
N VAL A 88 5.37 -11.79 16.72
CA VAL A 88 6.25 -11.25 15.68
C VAL A 88 6.96 -10.00 16.22
N THR A 89 8.27 -9.86 15.95
CA THR A 89 9.09 -8.73 16.45
C THR A 89 8.57 -7.39 15.92
N PHE A 90 8.38 -7.29 14.59
CA PHE A 90 7.83 -6.13 13.90
C PHE A 90 6.50 -6.51 13.25
N ALA A 91 5.51 -6.73 14.11
CA ALA A 91 4.20 -7.21 13.68
C ALA A 91 3.50 -6.17 12.78
N ALA A 92 3.08 -6.60 11.60
CA ALA A 92 2.28 -5.76 10.72
C ALA A 92 0.95 -5.40 11.40
N LYS A 93 0.53 -4.16 11.27
CA LYS A 93 -0.77 -3.65 11.72
C LYS A 93 -1.58 -3.18 10.52
N PRO A 94 -2.92 -3.20 10.61
CA PRO A 94 -3.76 -2.57 9.58
C PRO A 94 -3.33 -1.12 9.36
N GLN A 95 -3.21 -0.73 8.10
CA GLN A 95 -2.70 0.57 7.71
C GLN A 95 -3.50 1.12 6.54
N ASP A 96 -3.85 2.39 6.61
CA ASP A 96 -4.36 3.14 5.48
C ASP A 96 -3.20 3.56 4.57
N HIS A 97 -3.28 3.19 3.29
CA HIS A 97 -2.28 3.50 2.27
C HIS A 97 -2.70 4.67 1.38
N SER A 98 -3.84 5.31 1.65
CA SER A 98 -4.30 6.45 0.88
C SER A 98 -3.30 7.61 0.91
N GLN A 99 -3.11 8.25 -0.23
CA GLN A 99 -2.25 9.41 -0.40
C GLN A 99 -3.09 10.61 -0.86
N LYS A 100 -2.89 11.74 -0.22
CA LYS A 100 -3.54 12.99 -0.63
C LYS A 100 -2.92 13.52 -1.91
N VAL A 101 -3.75 13.69 -2.94
CA VAL A 101 -3.39 14.40 -4.18
C VAL A 101 -4.11 15.76 -4.20
N ASN A 102 -3.39 16.81 -4.56
CA ASN A 102 -3.99 18.14 -4.70
C ASN A 102 -4.98 18.15 -5.87
N ARG A 103 -6.12 18.82 -5.71
CA ARG A 103 -7.15 18.92 -6.76
C ARG A 103 -6.61 19.46 -8.09
N LYS A 104 -5.68 20.42 -8.04
CA LYS A 104 -5.06 20.98 -9.24
C LYS A 104 -4.18 19.95 -9.96
N MET A 105 -3.45 19.11 -9.22
CA MET A 105 -2.63 18.03 -9.80
C MET A 105 -3.51 16.95 -10.46
N TYR A 106 -4.63 16.61 -9.83
CA TYR A 106 -5.55 15.59 -10.37
C TYR A 106 -6.30 16.05 -11.61
N ARG A 107 -6.51 17.38 -11.79
CA ARG A 107 -7.25 17.95 -12.91
C ARG A 107 -6.37 18.42 -14.07
N ALA A 108 -5.06 18.52 -13.86
CA ALA A 108 -4.11 18.92 -14.88
C ALA A 108 -3.82 17.79 -15.86
#